data_acc24361e15cdcfa54ca6045bffce9d8
#
_entry.id   acc24361e15cdcfa54ca6045bffce9d8
#
_cell.length_a   1.000
_cell.length_b   1.000
_cell.length_c   1.000
_cell.angle_alpha   90.00
_cell.angle_beta   90.00
_cell.angle_gamma   90.00
#
_symmetry.space_group_name_H-M   'P 1'
#
loop_
_entity.id
_entity.type
_entity.pdbx_description
1 polymer ?
#
loop_
_entity_poly.entity_id
_entity_poly.type
_entity_poly.pdbx_seq_one_letter_code
_entity_poly.pdbx_strand_id
1 'polypeptide(L)'
;SAEVGASVTDQGYTLTLDGIGVDEAFITLYATITGEEPIPNWGGAEDTRPTVWPLNLRVEGRELEFWGARTKWERLDSHTVQLTQRCPVMTVLPAVVELEVYTDQLVPQVRGNWSLELLVDKTAPDGESLVAEPNLTVTVDGQRITVEKVAVAPSGGGLVLSARSDRPFTHFILRDDQGTVLPHSPYGPVSGSLRPRSNFYEFQGGRTNMASLTLVPWAADGGTHRVSGSLDDLPLTDEGADNGYTLLSLDVGEEQATAVFRAEGILG
;
A
#
# COMPACT_ATOMS: atom_id res chain seq x y z
N SER A 1 -6.33 15.15 -7.43
CA SER A 1 -7.05 15.42 -6.18
C SER A 1 -7.95 16.62 -6.32
N ALA A 2 -9.13 16.56 -5.73
CA ALA A 2 -10.01 17.70 -5.58
C ALA A 2 -9.63 18.48 -4.31
N GLU A 3 -9.69 19.82 -4.37
CA GLU A 3 -9.61 20.67 -3.19
C GLU A 3 -10.94 20.56 -2.41
N VAL A 4 -10.87 20.38 -1.12
CA VAL A 4 -12.06 20.18 -0.25
C VAL A 4 -12.25 21.36 0.67
N GLY A 5 -11.27 21.70 1.51
CA GLY A 5 -11.30 22.80 2.47
C GLY A 5 -12.33 22.62 3.61
N ALA A 6 -12.90 21.42 3.77
CA ALA A 6 -13.83 21.14 4.84
C ALA A 6 -13.10 20.96 6.17
N SER A 7 -13.63 21.50 7.26
CA SER A 7 -13.01 21.39 8.58
C SER A 7 -14.02 21.14 9.68
N VAL A 8 -13.55 20.49 10.73
CA VAL A 8 -14.30 20.23 11.96
C VAL A 8 -13.39 20.46 13.18
N THR A 9 -13.92 21.13 14.19
CA THR A 9 -13.19 21.46 15.41
C THR A 9 -13.88 20.80 16.60
N ASP A 10 -13.09 20.11 17.42
CA ASP A 10 -13.52 19.59 18.70
C ASP A 10 -12.33 19.55 19.68
N GLN A 11 -12.57 19.70 20.97
CA GLN A 11 -11.55 19.63 22.03
C GLN A 11 -10.31 20.51 21.80
N GLY A 12 -10.47 21.68 21.15
CA GLY A 12 -9.36 22.59 20.83
C GLY A 12 -8.47 22.16 19.67
N TYR A 13 -8.88 21.12 18.92
CA TYR A 13 -8.17 20.66 17.71
C TYR A 13 -9.08 20.72 16.49
N THR A 14 -8.55 21.24 15.40
CA THR A 14 -9.23 21.34 14.10
C THR A 14 -8.61 20.35 13.13
N LEU A 15 -9.44 19.52 12.55
CA LEU A 15 -9.12 18.72 11.38
C LEU A 15 -9.64 19.44 10.14
N THR A 16 -8.77 19.80 9.23
CA THR A 16 -9.10 20.33 7.90
C THR A 16 -8.71 19.31 6.86
N LEU A 17 -9.65 18.89 6.04
CA LEU A 17 -9.37 18.08 4.86
C LEU A 17 -9.09 19.03 3.70
N ASP A 18 -7.81 19.18 3.35
CA ASP A 18 -7.33 20.10 2.32
C ASP A 18 -7.65 19.58 0.92
N GLY A 19 -7.52 18.27 0.75
CA GLY A 19 -7.78 17.63 -0.54
C GLY A 19 -8.00 16.13 -0.41
N ILE A 20 -8.57 15.57 -1.47
CA ILE A 20 -8.82 14.13 -1.59
C ILE A 20 -8.59 13.66 -3.02
N GLY A 21 -7.94 12.53 -3.18
CA GLY A 21 -7.82 11.80 -4.44
C GLY A 21 -8.46 10.43 -4.29
N VAL A 22 -9.35 10.08 -5.23
CA VAL A 22 -10.01 8.78 -5.25
C VAL A 22 -9.87 8.18 -6.63
N ASP A 23 -9.22 7.03 -6.73
CA ASP A 23 -9.18 6.23 -7.96
C ASP A 23 -9.38 4.74 -7.66
N GLU A 24 -9.17 3.90 -8.65
CA GLU A 24 -9.42 2.46 -8.52
C GLU A 24 -8.39 1.73 -7.64
N ALA A 25 -7.24 2.33 -7.38
CA ALA A 25 -6.19 1.71 -6.58
C ALA A 25 -6.14 2.27 -5.14
N PHE A 26 -6.33 3.59 -4.98
CA PHE A 26 -6.15 4.26 -3.70
C PHE A 26 -7.13 5.41 -3.44
N ILE A 27 -7.39 5.62 -2.16
CA ILE A 27 -7.93 6.89 -1.63
C ILE A 27 -6.76 7.58 -0.95
N THR A 28 -6.46 8.83 -1.36
CA THR A 28 -5.40 9.64 -0.76
C THR A 28 -6.01 10.87 -0.11
N LEU A 29 -5.78 11.01 1.18
CA LEU A 29 -6.21 12.17 1.97
C LEU A 29 -5.05 13.12 2.18
N TYR A 30 -5.30 14.39 2.02
CA TYR A 30 -4.42 15.48 2.40
C TYR A 30 -5.14 16.30 3.47
N ALA A 31 -4.59 16.35 4.66
CA ALA A 31 -5.24 17.02 5.78
C ALA A 31 -4.26 17.85 6.61
N THR A 32 -4.76 18.90 7.20
CA THR A 32 -4.05 19.73 8.18
C THR A 32 -4.73 19.60 9.53
N ILE A 33 -3.95 19.38 10.56
CA ILE A 33 -4.39 19.34 11.95
C ILE A 33 -3.78 20.53 12.67
N THR A 34 -4.63 21.36 13.27
CA THR A 34 -4.21 22.53 14.04
C THR A 34 -4.77 22.43 15.47
N GLY A 35 -3.92 22.69 16.46
CA GLY A 35 -4.30 22.68 17.88
C GLY A 35 -4.22 24.05 18.52
N GLU A 36 -5.12 24.36 19.46
CA GLU A 36 -4.97 25.48 20.38
C GLU A 36 -3.76 25.25 21.31
N GLU A 37 -3.54 23.98 21.71
CA GLU A 37 -2.37 23.53 22.43
C GLU A 37 -1.35 22.89 21.47
N PRO A 38 -0.05 22.90 21.81
CA PRO A 38 0.99 22.27 20.97
C PRO A 38 0.71 20.76 20.76
N ILE A 39 0.84 20.32 19.51
CA ILE A 39 0.74 18.89 19.17
C ILE A 39 1.98 18.17 19.70
N PRO A 40 1.83 17.14 20.53
CA PRO A 40 2.95 16.44 21.17
C PRO A 40 3.82 15.70 20.16
N ASN A 41 5.06 15.43 20.54
CA ASN A 41 5.98 14.58 19.80
C ASN A 41 5.86 13.12 20.26
N TRP A 42 6.13 12.16 19.36
CA TRP A 42 6.00 10.73 19.63
C TRP A 42 6.92 10.24 20.77
N GLY A 43 8.17 10.58 20.73
CA GLY A 43 9.20 10.15 21.67
C GLY A 43 9.57 11.18 22.74
N GLY A 44 8.74 12.21 22.98
CA GLY A 44 9.05 13.31 23.87
C GLY A 44 9.80 14.46 23.17
N ALA A 45 10.45 15.31 23.94
CA ALA A 45 10.98 16.59 23.43
C ALA A 45 12.10 16.46 22.37
N GLU A 46 12.81 15.33 22.35
CA GLU A 46 13.89 15.09 21.40
C GLU A 46 13.42 14.49 20.05
N ASP A 47 12.20 13.95 20.00
CA ASP A 47 11.61 13.39 18.78
C ASP A 47 10.83 14.47 18.02
N THR A 48 11.16 14.71 16.78
CA THR A 48 10.47 15.70 15.93
C THR A 48 9.20 15.17 15.26
N ARG A 49 8.94 13.86 15.36
CA ARG A 49 7.74 13.24 14.77
C ARG A 49 6.50 13.63 15.56
N PRO A 50 5.48 14.18 14.92
CA PRO A 50 4.23 14.51 15.59
C PRO A 50 3.48 13.25 15.98
N THR A 51 2.86 13.26 17.16
CA THR A 51 1.96 12.19 17.58
C THR A 51 0.54 12.51 17.11
N VAL A 52 0.25 12.11 15.88
CA VAL A 52 -1.09 12.22 15.29
C VAL A 52 -1.50 10.83 14.80
N TRP A 53 -2.73 10.44 15.13
CA TRP A 53 -3.26 9.15 14.69
C TRP A 53 -3.74 9.19 13.24
N PRO A 54 -3.62 8.07 12.50
CA PRO A 54 -4.25 7.95 11.19
C PRO A 54 -5.76 8.19 11.27
N LEU A 55 -6.31 8.78 10.22
CA LEU A 55 -7.75 9.00 10.09
C LEU A 55 -8.44 7.69 9.67
N ASN A 56 -9.63 7.46 10.19
CA ASN A 56 -10.49 6.37 9.77
C ASN A 56 -11.31 6.80 8.55
N LEU A 57 -11.65 5.83 7.72
CA LEU A 57 -12.49 6.04 6.54
C LEU A 57 -13.68 5.09 6.56
N ARG A 58 -14.83 5.62 6.20
CA ARG A 58 -15.99 4.83 5.79
C ARG A 58 -16.32 5.15 4.35
N VAL A 59 -16.46 4.13 3.51
CA VAL A 59 -16.74 4.25 2.09
C VAL A 59 -18.04 3.52 1.81
N GLU A 60 -19.00 4.21 1.18
CA GLU A 60 -20.34 3.66 0.90
C GLU A 60 -20.98 3.06 2.19
N GLY A 61 -20.84 3.76 3.30
CA GLY A 61 -21.34 3.34 4.61
C GLY A 61 -20.60 2.16 5.25
N ARG A 62 -19.51 1.66 4.65
CA ARG A 62 -18.70 0.54 5.14
C ARG A 62 -17.37 1.04 5.67
N GLU A 63 -17.06 0.64 6.87
CA GLU A 63 -15.75 0.92 7.44
C GLU A 63 -14.65 0.24 6.62
N LEU A 64 -13.67 1.03 6.20
CA LEU A 64 -12.46 0.50 5.64
C LEU A 64 -11.55 0.09 6.79
N GLU A 65 -11.49 -1.21 7.07
CA GLU A 65 -10.58 -1.76 8.07
C GLU A 65 -9.14 -1.67 7.59
N PHE A 66 -8.42 -0.61 8.00
CA PHE A 66 -7.02 -0.42 7.63
C PHE A 66 -6.06 -0.76 8.78
N TRP A 67 -5.41 -1.90 8.63
CA TRP A 67 -4.10 -2.08 9.20
C TRP A 67 -3.09 -1.90 8.05
N GLY A 68 -2.59 -0.68 7.84
CA GLY A 68 -1.57 -0.47 6.84
C GLY A 68 -1.74 0.74 5.93
N ALA A 69 -2.61 1.70 6.26
CA ALA A 69 -2.55 2.99 5.59
C ALA A 69 -1.13 3.54 5.67
N ARG A 70 -0.55 3.93 4.54
CA ARG A 70 0.74 4.62 4.54
C ARG A 70 0.46 6.07 4.87
N THR A 71 0.91 6.48 6.04
CA THR A 71 0.72 7.82 6.55
C THR A 71 2.07 8.53 6.64
N LYS A 72 2.13 9.73 6.07
CA LYS A 72 3.26 10.64 6.19
C LYS A 72 2.78 11.87 6.95
N TRP A 73 3.57 12.32 7.91
CA TRP A 73 3.32 13.53 8.67
C TRP A 73 4.44 14.54 8.40
N GLU A 74 4.07 15.78 8.31
CA GLU A 74 4.99 16.92 8.23
C GLU A 74 4.56 17.96 9.26
N ARG A 75 5.46 18.26 10.19
CA ARG A 75 5.24 19.31 11.19
C ARG A 75 5.58 20.66 10.57
N LEU A 76 4.61 21.57 10.51
CA LEU A 76 4.84 22.92 10.05
C LEU A 76 5.30 23.83 11.18
N ASP A 77 4.70 23.69 12.36
CA ASP A 77 5.06 24.39 13.59
C ASP A 77 4.61 23.58 14.83
N SER A 78 4.69 24.15 16.03
CA SER A 78 4.30 23.46 17.26
C SER A 78 2.81 23.09 17.34
N HIS A 79 1.95 23.79 16.61
CA HIS A 79 0.49 23.65 16.66
C HIS A 79 -0.09 23.06 15.36
N THR A 80 0.73 22.91 14.30
CA THR A 80 0.26 22.55 12.98
C THR A 80 1.02 21.37 12.39
N VAL A 81 0.28 20.35 11.96
CA VAL A 81 0.80 19.16 11.29
C VAL A 81 0.01 18.91 10.01
N GLN A 82 0.72 18.68 8.91
CA GLN A 82 0.14 18.13 7.69
C GLN A 82 0.22 16.61 7.67
N LEU A 83 -0.85 16.01 7.21
CA LEU A 83 -1.02 14.56 7.07
C LEU A 83 -1.27 14.22 5.60
N THR A 84 -0.51 13.29 5.06
CA THR A 84 -0.87 12.60 3.82
C THR A 84 -1.10 11.14 4.15
N GLN A 85 -2.31 10.66 3.92
CA GLN A 85 -2.68 9.28 4.20
C GLN A 85 -3.17 8.59 2.93
N ARG A 86 -2.57 7.46 2.60
CA ARG A 86 -2.90 6.69 1.41
C ARG A 86 -3.47 5.34 1.82
N CYS A 87 -4.69 5.10 1.37
CA CYS A 87 -5.50 3.96 1.75
C CYS A 87 -5.81 3.09 0.52
N PRO A 88 -5.56 1.77 0.56
CA PRO A 88 -5.82 0.90 -0.58
C PRO A 88 -7.33 0.70 -0.79
N VAL A 89 -7.74 0.60 -2.04
CA VAL A 89 -9.12 0.33 -2.45
C VAL A 89 -9.29 -1.15 -2.76
N MET A 90 -10.01 -1.86 -1.90
CA MET A 90 -10.17 -3.31 -1.98
C MET A 90 -11.23 -3.76 -3.00
N THR A 91 -12.22 -2.92 -3.29
CA THR A 91 -13.34 -3.21 -4.20
C THR A 91 -13.42 -2.16 -5.29
N VAL A 92 -14.20 -2.41 -6.35
CA VAL A 92 -14.50 -1.39 -7.36
C VAL A 92 -15.40 -0.34 -6.74
N LEU A 93 -15.05 0.93 -6.96
CA LEU A 93 -15.79 2.09 -6.46
C LEU A 93 -16.76 2.63 -7.52
N PRO A 94 -17.92 3.20 -7.12
CA PRO A 94 -18.79 3.92 -8.02
C PRO A 94 -18.12 5.18 -8.58
N ALA A 95 -18.71 5.81 -9.59
CA ALA A 95 -18.18 7.04 -10.18
C ALA A 95 -18.15 8.21 -9.19
N VAL A 96 -19.18 8.30 -8.35
CA VAL A 96 -19.28 9.23 -7.22
C VAL A 96 -19.25 8.40 -5.95
N VAL A 97 -18.34 8.68 -5.05
CA VAL A 97 -18.08 7.90 -3.85
C VAL A 97 -18.55 8.68 -2.63
N GLU A 98 -19.37 8.05 -1.80
CA GLU A 98 -19.71 8.56 -0.48
C GLU A 98 -18.61 8.20 0.51
N LEU A 99 -17.99 9.22 1.11
CA LEU A 99 -16.90 9.07 2.05
C LEU A 99 -17.18 9.77 3.35
N GLU A 100 -16.86 9.09 4.46
CA GLU A 100 -16.74 9.70 5.76
C GLU A 100 -15.30 9.57 6.24
N VAL A 101 -14.66 10.70 6.52
CA VAL A 101 -13.33 10.78 7.15
C VAL A 101 -13.54 11.10 8.61
N TYR A 102 -13.14 10.22 9.51
CA TYR A 102 -13.44 10.40 10.92
C TYR A 102 -12.34 9.88 11.85
N THR A 103 -12.35 10.39 13.08
CA THR A 103 -11.58 9.85 14.20
C THR A 103 -12.20 10.29 15.53
N ASP A 104 -12.03 9.45 16.54
CA ASP A 104 -12.36 9.82 17.94
C ASP A 104 -11.12 10.32 18.72
N GLN A 105 -9.95 10.32 18.05
CA GLN A 105 -8.69 10.72 18.67
C GLN A 105 -7.71 11.24 17.62
N LEU A 106 -7.50 12.56 17.55
CA LEU A 106 -6.48 13.17 16.68
C LEU A 106 -5.09 13.11 17.30
N VAL A 107 -4.99 13.42 18.57
CA VAL A 107 -3.72 13.42 19.34
C VAL A 107 -3.86 12.56 20.59
N PRO A 108 -2.77 12.07 21.19
CA PRO A 108 -2.83 11.25 22.40
C PRO A 108 -3.61 11.92 23.52
N GLN A 109 -4.38 11.11 24.24
CA GLN A 109 -5.11 11.50 25.44
C GLN A 109 -6.27 12.51 25.22
N VAL A 110 -6.48 12.98 23.99
CA VAL A 110 -7.61 13.85 23.66
C VAL A 110 -8.65 13.03 22.88
N ARG A 111 -9.79 12.78 23.52
CA ARG A 111 -10.95 12.14 22.91
C ARG A 111 -11.93 13.19 22.45
N GLY A 112 -12.43 13.05 21.24
CA GLY A 112 -13.38 13.96 20.63
C GLY A 112 -14.15 13.29 19.49
N ASN A 113 -14.79 14.11 18.68
CA ASN A 113 -15.53 13.65 17.51
C ASN A 113 -15.21 14.54 16.31
N TRP A 114 -14.33 14.05 15.45
CA TRP A 114 -14.00 14.70 14.18
C TRP A 114 -14.55 13.82 13.06
N SER A 115 -15.54 14.30 12.34
CA SER A 115 -16.15 13.60 11.21
C SER A 115 -16.51 14.58 10.10
N LEU A 116 -16.15 14.21 8.87
CA LEU A 116 -16.41 14.93 7.64
C LEU A 116 -17.03 13.96 6.63
N GLU A 117 -18.26 14.27 6.19
CA GLU A 117 -18.99 13.51 5.16
C GLU A 117 -18.84 14.21 3.81
N LEU A 118 -18.52 13.46 2.76
CA LEU A 118 -18.18 13.98 1.45
C LEU A 118 -18.75 13.11 0.33
N LEU A 119 -19.15 13.74 -0.75
CA LEU A 119 -19.37 13.09 -2.04
C LEU A 119 -18.21 13.47 -2.96
N VAL A 120 -17.49 12.48 -3.45
CA VAL A 120 -16.26 12.69 -4.22
C VAL A 120 -16.36 11.99 -5.55
N ASP A 121 -16.17 12.73 -6.63
CA ASP A 121 -15.98 12.15 -7.97
C ASP A 121 -14.63 11.44 -8.03
N LYS A 122 -14.56 10.28 -8.67
CA LYS A 122 -13.27 9.64 -8.93
C LYS A 122 -12.40 10.58 -9.75
N THR A 123 -11.14 10.76 -9.29
CA THR A 123 -10.22 11.74 -9.91
C THR A 123 -9.62 11.28 -11.24
N ALA A 124 -9.75 10.02 -11.58
CA ALA A 124 -9.34 9.50 -12.88
C ALA A 124 -10.54 9.53 -13.84
N PRO A 125 -10.47 10.24 -14.97
CA PRO A 125 -11.45 10.12 -16.04
C PRO A 125 -11.59 8.68 -16.52
N ASP A 126 -12.77 8.32 -17.03
CA ASP A 126 -13.00 7.03 -17.68
C ASP A 126 -11.93 6.79 -18.75
N GLY A 127 -11.19 5.69 -18.65
CA GLY A 127 -10.11 5.33 -19.56
C GLY A 127 -8.69 5.61 -19.05
N GLU A 128 -8.51 6.37 -17.97
CA GLU A 128 -7.19 6.54 -17.31
C GLU A 128 -6.91 5.48 -16.24
N SER A 129 -7.86 4.61 -15.96
CA SER A 129 -7.71 3.51 -15.03
C SER A 129 -8.08 2.19 -15.69
N LEU A 130 -7.32 1.15 -15.38
CA LEU A 130 -7.67 -0.23 -15.67
C LEU A 130 -8.12 -0.89 -14.37
N VAL A 131 -9.31 -1.49 -14.36
CA VAL A 131 -9.79 -2.24 -13.21
C VAL A 131 -10.44 -3.54 -13.69
N ALA A 132 -10.16 -4.63 -12.97
CA ALA A 132 -10.77 -5.93 -13.21
C ALA A 132 -10.99 -6.66 -11.88
N GLU A 133 -12.10 -7.39 -11.78
CA GLU A 133 -12.40 -8.32 -10.69
C GLU A 133 -12.47 -9.75 -11.28
N PRO A 134 -11.31 -10.36 -11.58
CA PRO A 134 -11.28 -11.65 -12.26
C PRO A 134 -11.85 -12.77 -11.41
N ASN A 135 -11.81 -12.66 -10.07
CA ASN A 135 -12.20 -13.70 -9.11
C ASN A 135 -11.60 -15.08 -9.48
N LEU A 136 -10.39 -15.04 -10.03
CA LEU A 136 -9.68 -16.23 -10.51
C LEU A 136 -9.02 -16.96 -9.36
N THR A 137 -9.41 -18.21 -9.14
CA THR A 137 -8.81 -19.06 -8.11
C THR A 137 -7.88 -20.09 -8.73
N VAL A 138 -6.65 -20.14 -8.22
CA VAL A 138 -5.65 -21.15 -8.55
C VAL A 138 -5.20 -21.90 -7.30
N THR A 139 -4.69 -23.11 -7.47
CA THR A 139 -4.10 -23.88 -6.36
C THR A 139 -2.61 -24.05 -6.64
N VAL A 140 -1.78 -23.60 -5.71
CA VAL A 140 -0.31 -23.69 -5.76
C VAL A 140 0.14 -24.33 -4.46
N ASP A 141 0.86 -25.44 -4.53
CA ASP A 141 1.36 -26.20 -3.37
C ASP A 141 0.27 -26.48 -2.32
N GLY A 142 -0.93 -26.84 -2.79
CA GLY A 142 -2.08 -27.11 -1.94
C GLY A 142 -2.76 -25.85 -1.36
N GLN A 143 -2.25 -24.67 -1.62
CA GLN A 143 -2.87 -23.40 -1.21
C GLN A 143 -3.78 -22.87 -2.31
N ARG A 144 -4.99 -22.49 -1.94
CA ARG A 144 -5.92 -21.81 -2.85
C ARG A 144 -5.70 -20.31 -2.75
N ILE A 145 -5.36 -19.70 -3.88
CA ILE A 145 -5.16 -18.26 -4.02
C ILE A 145 -6.24 -17.75 -4.97
N THR A 146 -6.92 -16.70 -4.57
CA THR A 146 -7.90 -16.02 -5.42
C THR A 146 -7.40 -14.62 -5.72
N VAL A 147 -7.32 -14.26 -6.99
CA VAL A 147 -7.13 -12.89 -7.46
C VAL A 147 -8.49 -12.23 -7.47
N GLU A 148 -8.75 -11.36 -6.52
CA GLU A 148 -10.05 -10.71 -6.37
C GLU A 148 -10.16 -9.45 -7.22
N LYS A 149 -9.12 -8.60 -7.20
CA LYS A 149 -9.09 -7.33 -7.93
C LYS A 149 -7.70 -7.02 -8.44
N VAL A 150 -7.65 -6.42 -9.61
CA VAL A 150 -6.47 -5.76 -10.17
C VAL A 150 -6.88 -4.36 -10.57
N ALA A 151 -6.09 -3.36 -10.19
CA ALA A 151 -6.30 -1.98 -10.62
C ALA A 151 -4.97 -1.36 -11.04
N VAL A 152 -5.00 -0.55 -12.10
CA VAL A 152 -3.92 0.37 -12.48
C VAL A 152 -4.54 1.74 -12.65
N ALA A 153 -4.04 2.68 -11.89
CA ALA A 153 -4.59 4.03 -11.83
C ALA A 153 -3.45 5.05 -11.74
N PRO A 154 -3.71 6.35 -11.91
CA PRO A 154 -2.68 7.39 -11.79
C PRO A 154 -1.95 7.38 -10.45
N SER A 155 -2.59 6.95 -9.38
CA SER A 155 -1.97 6.81 -8.06
C SER A 155 -1.06 5.58 -7.92
N GLY A 156 -1.13 4.61 -8.83
CA GLY A 156 -0.34 3.38 -8.83
C GLY A 156 -1.13 2.13 -9.14
N GLY A 157 -0.49 0.97 -9.01
CA GLY A 157 -1.13 -0.33 -9.19
C GLY A 157 -1.56 -0.96 -7.88
N GLY A 158 -2.69 -1.65 -7.88
CA GLY A 158 -3.24 -2.40 -6.76
C GLY A 158 -3.65 -3.82 -7.16
N LEU A 159 -3.28 -4.79 -6.34
CA LEU A 159 -3.65 -6.19 -6.49
C LEU A 159 -4.23 -6.71 -5.18
N VAL A 160 -5.44 -7.24 -5.21
CA VAL A 160 -6.10 -7.85 -4.06
C VAL A 160 -6.08 -9.36 -4.21
N LEU A 161 -5.41 -10.03 -3.28
CA LEU A 161 -5.33 -11.48 -3.21
C LEU A 161 -5.91 -11.99 -1.92
N SER A 162 -6.74 -13.03 -1.98
CA SER A 162 -7.10 -13.81 -0.80
C SER A 162 -6.52 -15.23 -0.86
N ALA A 163 -6.11 -15.72 0.31
CA ALA A 163 -5.61 -17.08 0.45
C ALA A 163 -6.25 -17.78 1.66
N ARG A 164 -6.57 -19.07 1.51
CA ARG A 164 -7.09 -19.91 2.60
C ARG A 164 -5.94 -20.61 3.34
N SER A 165 -4.98 -19.88 3.86
CA SER A 165 -3.95 -20.50 4.68
C SER A 165 -3.63 -19.63 5.89
N ASP A 166 -3.10 -20.22 6.94
CA ASP A 166 -2.59 -19.53 8.12
C ASP A 166 -1.33 -18.70 7.81
N ARG A 167 -0.77 -18.87 6.62
CA ARG A 167 0.37 -18.11 6.10
C ARG A 167 -0.08 -17.31 4.90
N PRO A 168 0.03 -15.96 4.93
CA PRO A 168 -0.24 -15.15 3.75
C PRO A 168 0.73 -15.57 2.64
N PHE A 169 0.20 -15.74 1.44
CA PHE A 169 1.02 -15.94 0.26
C PHE A 169 1.75 -14.64 -0.05
N THR A 170 3.05 -14.60 0.23
CA THR A 170 3.82 -13.35 0.18
C THR A 170 4.81 -13.31 -0.98
N HIS A 171 5.01 -14.44 -1.66
CA HIS A 171 6.05 -14.56 -2.67
C HIS A 171 5.44 -14.86 -4.03
N PHE A 172 5.49 -13.89 -4.91
CA PHE A 172 5.13 -14.03 -6.33
C PHE A 172 5.92 -13.01 -7.14
N ILE A 173 6.02 -13.27 -8.43
CA ILE A 173 6.51 -12.31 -9.42
C ILE A 173 5.30 -11.80 -10.19
N LEU A 174 5.22 -10.49 -10.35
CA LEU A 174 4.19 -9.85 -11.14
C LEU A 174 4.80 -9.35 -12.45
N ARG A 175 4.19 -9.69 -13.60
CA ARG A 175 4.64 -9.26 -14.92
C ARG A 175 3.51 -8.68 -15.72
N ASP A 176 3.83 -7.67 -16.52
CA ASP A 176 2.92 -7.14 -17.51
C ASP A 176 2.87 -8.02 -18.79
N ASP A 177 2.04 -7.61 -19.75
CA ASP A 177 1.87 -8.26 -21.04
C ASP A 177 3.12 -8.19 -21.95
N GLN A 178 4.14 -7.42 -21.59
CA GLN A 178 5.42 -7.33 -22.25
C GLN A 178 6.52 -8.17 -21.55
N GLY A 179 6.16 -8.84 -20.46
CA GLY A 179 7.07 -9.61 -19.64
C GLY A 179 7.89 -8.78 -18.67
N THR A 180 7.62 -7.48 -18.54
CA THR A 180 8.30 -6.61 -17.58
C THR A 180 7.89 -6.99 -16.17
N VAL A 181 8.87 -7.20 -15.30
CA VAL A 181 8.63 -7.45 -13.87
C VAL A 181 8.19 -6.14 -13.20
N LEU A 182 7.05 -6.20 -12.52
CA LEU A 182 6.49 -5.07 -11.79
C LEU A 182 6.88 -5.21 -10.31
N PRO A 183 7.70 -4.28 -9.78
CA PRO A 183 8.01 -4.26 -8.35
C PRO A 183 6.72 -4.09 -7.54
N HIS A 184 6.57 -4.89 -6.50
CA HIS A 184 5.41 -4.85 -5.64
C HIS A 184 5.79 -4.98 -4.16
N SER A 185 4.91 -4.50 -3.30
CA SER A 185 5.05 -4.62 -1.85
C SER A 185 3.69 -4.84 -1.18
N PRO A 186 3.64 -5.69 -0.13
CA PRO A 186 2.42 -5.85 0.63
C PRO A 186 2.08 -4.56 1.38
N TYR A 187 0.79 -4.27 1.48
CA TYR A 187 0.28 -3.13 2.26
C TYR A 187 -0.01 -3.50 3.73
N GLY A 188 0.29 -4.73 4.09
CA GLY A 188 -0.02 -5.31 5.39
C GLY A 188 -1.28 -6.18 5.36
N PRO A 189 -1.47 -7.06 6.34
CA PRO A 189 -2.66 -7.88 6.43
C PRO A 189 -3.87 -6.99 6.75
N VAL A 190 -4.92 -7.12 5.98
CA VAL A 190 -6.24 -6.62 6.39
C VAL A 190 -6.71 -7.51 7.55
N SER A 191 -6.54 -7.04 8.77
CA SER A 191 -6.89 -7.77 9.98
C SER A 191 -8.32 -7.46 10.38
N GLY A 192 -9.10 -8.46 10.76
CA GLY A 192 -10.35 -8.22 11.45
C GLY A 192 -11.44 -9.27 11.33
N SER A 193 -11.38 -10.27 10.46
CA SER A 193 -12.43 -11.29 10.43
C SER A 193 -11.90 -12.69 10.17
N LEU A 194 -12.63 -13.69 10.68
CA LEU A 194 -12.51 -15.14 10.44
C LEU A 194 -12.71 -15.54 8.95
N ARG A 195 -12.66 -14.59 8.02
CA ARG A 195 -12.76 -14.82 6.58
C ARG A 195 -11.38 -15.01 5.98
N PRO A 196 -11.25 -15.66 4.80
CA PRO A 196 -9.98 -15.72 4.10
C PRO A 196 -9.39 -14.32 4.01
N ARG A 197 -8.15 -14.16 4.48
CA ARG A 197 -7.52 -12.86 4.60
C ARG A 197 -7.21 -12.34 3.20
N SER A 198 -7.88 -11.29 2.79
CA SER A 198 -7.51 -10.55 1.59
C SER A 198 -6.36 -9.63 1.93
N ASN A 199 -5.32 -9.66 1.09
CA ASN A 199 -4.15 -8.81 1.20
C ASN A 199 -4.12 -7.88 -0.01
N PHE A 200 -3.75 -6.63 0.23
CA PHE A 200 -3.49 -5.68 -0.83
C PHE A 200 -1.98 -5.62 -1.10
N TYR A 201 -1.62 -5.64 -2.37
CA TYR A 201 -0.26 -5.43 -2.84
C TYR A 201 -0.24 -4.21 -3.75
N GLU A 202 0.59 -3.25 -3.39
CA GLU A 202 0.89 -2.13 -4.27
C GLU A 202 1.97 -2.55 -5.25
N PHE A 203 1.81 -2.22 -6.54
CA PHE A 203 2.85 -2.41 -7.54
C PHE A 203 3.08 -1.14 -8.36
N GLN A 204 4.27 -1.04 -8.94
CA GLN A 204 4.71 0.10 -9.73
C GLN A 204 4.91 -0.29 -11.19
N GLY A 205 4.88 0.70 -12.10
CA GLY A 205 5.17 0.49 -13.52
C GLY A 205 4.02 -0.09 -14.34
N GLY A 206 2.84 -0.29 -13.73
CA GLY A 206 1.65 -0.71 -14.44
C GLY A 206 1.19 0.34 -15.46
N ARG A 207 0.70 -0.13 -16.62
CA ARG A 207 0.15 0.72 -17.69
C ARG A 207 -1.33 0.47 -17.81
N THR A 208 -2.12 1.52 -17.98
CA THR A 208 -3.59 1.39 -18.11
C THR A 208 -4.04 0.68 -19.38
N ASN A 209 -3.15 0.53 -20.36
CA ASN A 209 -3.39 -0.19 -21.60
C ASN A 209 -2.81 -1.61 -21.64
N MET A 210 -2.44 -2.18 -20.49
CA MET A 210 -1.98 -3.58 -20.40
C MET A 210 -3.11 -4.52 -20.83
N ALA A 211 -2.78 -5.50 -21.67
CA ALA A 211 -3.70 -6.55 -22.08
C ALA A 211 -3.81 -7.69 -21.04
N SER A 212 -2.75 -7.90 -20.26
CA SER A 212 -2.72 -8.93 -19.22
C SER A 212 -1.73 -8.60 -18.10
N LEU A 213 -1.98 -9.20 -16.94
CA LEU A 213 -1.08 -9.22 -15.81
C LEU A 213 -0.87 -10.68 -15.42
N THR A 214 0.40 -11.12 -15.39
CA THR A 214 0.77 -12.47 -15.01
C THR A 214 1.31 -12.49 -13.61
N LEU A 215 0.67 -13.30 -12.75
CA LEU A 215 1.11 -13.57 -11.40
C LEU A 215 1.75 -14.96 -11.40
N VAL A 216 3.07 -15.01 -11.15
CA VAL A 216 3.83 -16.25 -11.00
C VAL A 216 4.05 -16.49 -9.52
N PRO A 217 3.32 -17.44 -8.91
CA PRO A 217 3.52 -17.76 -7.50
C PRO A 217 4.89 -18.40 -7.31
N TRP A 218 5.52 -18.05 -6.21
CA TRP A 218 6.77 -18.62 -5.79
C TRP A 218 6.64 -19.18 -4.37
N ALA A 219 6.82 -20.49 -4.23
CA ALA A 219 6.94 -21.13 -2.93
C ALA A 219 8.39 -20.99 -2.46
N ALA A 220 8.62 -20.25 -1.38
CA ALA A 220 9.89 -20.37 -0.67
C ALA A 220 9.90 -21.74 0.02
N ASP A 221 10.75 -22.63 -0.40
CA ASP A 221 10.97 -23.97 0.19
C ASP A 221 11.60 -23.94 1.60
N GLY A 222 11.53 -22.80 2.28
CA GLY A 222 11.86 -22.61 3.69
C GLY A 222 13.37 -22.72 4.01
N GLY A 223 14.21 -22.94 3.03
CA GLY A 223 15.67 -22.94 3.18
C GLY A 223 16.23 -21.53 3.07
N THR A 224 17.00 -21.10 4.07
CA THR A 224 17.85 -19.92 3.91
C THR A 224 19.16 -20.38 3.30
N HIS A 225 19.31 -20.18 2.00
CA HIS A 225 20.58 -20.40 1.34
C HIS A 225 21.48 -19.17 1.51
N ARG A 226 22.70 -19.39 1.90
CA ARG A 226 23.70 -18.33 2.07
C ARG A 226 24.90 -18.63 1.19
N VAL A 227 25.11 -17.76 0.22
CA VAL A 227 26.35 -17.74 -0.58
C VAL A 227 27.17 -16.54 -0.12
N SER A 228 28.47 -16.73 0.09
CA SER A 228 29.40 -15.66 0.44
C SER A 228 30.66 -15.77 -0.40
N GLY A 229 31.17 -14.63 -0.86
CA GLY A 229 32.38 -14.50 -1.64
C GLY A 229 32.86 -13.07 -1.65
N SER A 230 33.99 -12.79 -2.27
CA SER A 230 34.45 -11.44 -2.52
C SER A 230 33.82 -10.87 -3.80
N LEU A 231 33.93 -9.56 -4.01
CA LEU A 231 33.48 -8.93 -5.27
C LEU A 231 34.28 -9.44 -6.48
N ASP A 232 35.49 -9.94 -6.27
CA ASP A 232 36.34 -10.53 -7.31
C ASP A 232 35.85 -11.93 -7.72
N ASP A 233 35.00 -12.56 -6.91
CA ASP A 233 34.45 -13.89 -7.16
C ASP A 233 33.13 -13.85 -7.97
N LEU A 234 32.68 -12.68 -8.38
CA LEU A 234 31.45 -12.55 -9.19
C LEU A 234 31.63 -13.19 -10.59
N PRO A 235 30.58 -13.88 -11.09
CA PRO A 235 29.25 -14.06 -10.52
C PRO A 235 29.19 -15.11 -9.41
N LEU A 236 28.41 -14.82 -8.35
CA LEU A 236 28.15 -15.76 -7.26
C LEU A 236 26.81 -16.47 -7.48
N THR A 237 26.82 -17.78 -7.57
CA THR A 237 25.65 -18.63 -7.80
C THR A 237 25.31 -19.42 -6.54
N ASP A 238 24.01 -19.44 -6.18
CA ASP A 238 23.49 -20.41 -5.22
C ASP A 238 23.19 -21.73 -5.96
N GLU A 239 24.02 -22.75 -5.76
CA GLU A 239 23.88 -24.06 -6.39
C GLU A 239 22.95 -25.02 -5.61
N GLY A 240 22.40 -24.57 -4.48
CA GLY A 240 21.66 -25.42 -3.54
C GLY A 240 20.14 -25.48 -3.74
N ALA A 241 19.58 -24.71 -4.66
CA ALA A 241 18.14 -24.64 -4.87
C ALA A 241 17.76 -24.99 -6.31
N ASP A 242 16.63 -25.66 -6.48
CA ASP A 242 16.01 -25.88 -7.80
C ASP A 242 15.67 -24.56 -8.51
N ASN A 243 15.69 -23.45 -7.75
CA ASN A 243 15.51 -22.08 -8.18
C ASN A 243 16.77 -21.28 -7.83
N GLY A 244 17.71 -21.21 -8.76
CA GLY A 244 19.00 -20.56 -8.54
C GLY A 244 18.94 -19.04 -8.70
N TYR A 245 19.62 -18.32 -7.81
CA TYR A 245 19.95 -16.91 -8.00
C TYR A 245 21.44 -16.76 -8.24
N THR A 246 21.80 -16.02 -9.27
CA THR A 246 23.19 -15.64 -9.51
C THR A 246 23.33 -14.15 -9.36
N LEU A 247 24.13 -13.69 -8.42
CA LEU A 247 24.53 -12.29 -8.33
C LEU A 247 25.58 -12.03 -9.42
N LEU A 248 25.21 -11.23 -10.42
CA LEU A 248 26.05 -10.95 -11.59
C LEU A 248 27.02 -9.80 -11.35
N SER A 249 26.54 -8.75 -10.69
CA SER A 249 27.34 -7.59 -10.35
C SER A 249 26.82 -6.90 -9.10
N LEU A 250 27.72 -6.25 -8.38
CA LEU A 250 27.42 -5.36 -7.27
C LEU A 250 28.27 -4.10 -7.42
N ASP A 251 27.59 -2.97 -7.59
CA ASP A 251 28.20 -1.64 -7.59
C ASP A 251 27.81 -0.92 -6.30
N VAL A 252 28.81 -0.46 -5.55
CA VAL A 252 28.63 0.18 -4.25
C VAL A 252 29.13 1.61 -4.33
N GLY A 253 28.19 2.55 -4.43
CA GLY A 253 28.49 3.98 -4.32
C GLY A 253 28.41 4.48 -2.86
N GLU A 254 28.66 5.78 -2.67
CA GLU A 254 28.66 6.37 -1.32
C GLU A 254 27.26 6.42 -0.67
N GLU A 255 26.20 6.55 -1.46
CA GLU A 255 24.81 6.68 -0.96
C GLU A 255 23.91 5.51 -1.34
N GLN A 256 24.30 4.71 -2.32
CA GLN A 256 23.50 3.58 -2.81
C GLN A 256 24.35 2.42 -3.30
N ALA A 257 23.80 1.22 -3.24
CA ALA A 257 24.36 0.04 -3.86
C ALA A 257 23.38 -0.53 -4.88
N THR A 258 23.89 -0.94 -6.05
CA THR A 258 23.13 -1.60 -7.10
C THR A 258 23.60 -3.01 -7.28
N ALA A 259 22.70 -3.98 -7.08
CA ALA A 259 22.98 -5.40 -7.29
C ALA A 259 22.15 -5.91 -8.48
N VAL A 260 22.81 -6.63 -9.40
CA VAL A 260 22.15 -7.25 -10.55
C VAL A 260 22.13 -8.77 -10.34
N PHE A 261 20.94 -9.34 -10.39
CA PHE A 261 20.72 -10.77 -10.22
C PHE A 261 20.15 -11.40 -11.50
N ARG A 262 20.52 -12.65 -11.75
CA ARG A 262 19.85 -13.55 -12.67
C ARG A 262 19.14 -14.62 -11.85
N ALA A 263 17.84 -14.83 -12.11
CA ALA A 263 17.06 -15.90 -11.51
C ALA A 263 16.83 -17.00 -12.55
N GLU A 264 17.08 -18.25 -12.18
CA GLU A 264 16.87 -19.43 -13.03
C GLU A 264 15.85 -20.37 -12.36
N GLY A 265 15.03 -21.04 -13.16
CA GLY A 265 14.05 -22.02 -12.67
C GLY A 265 12.64 -21.47 -12.38
N ILE A 266 12.49 -20.18 -12.08
CA ILE A 266 11.18 -19.55 -11.84
C ILE A 266 10.51 -19.11 -13.16
N LEU A 267 11.24 -19.19 -14.26
CA LEU A 267 10.90 -18.58 -15.54
C LEU A 267 10.62 -19.59 -16.66
N GLY A 268 10.38 -20.84 -16.29
CA GLY A 268 10.02 -21.90 -17.24
C GLY A 268 8.54 -21.85 -17.64
#